data_0a22d2b9a044aa3d57a109817dc96402
#
_entry.id   0a22d2b9a044aa3d57a109817dc96402
#
_cell.length_a   1.000
_cell.length_b   1.000
_cell.length_c   1.000
_cell.angle_alpha   90.00
_cell.angle_beta   90.00
_cell.angle_gamma   90.00
#
_symmetry.space_group_name_H-M   'P 1'
#
loop_
_entity.id
_entity.type
_entity.pdbx_description
1 polymer ?
#
loop_
_entity_poly.entity_id
_entity_poly.type
_entity_poly.pdbx_seq_one_letter_code
_entity_poly.pdbx_strand_id
1 'polypeptide(L)'
;MLAVYTLSVSFAPGASVLPGSRVVSRNAALSMEVKPVVIGVAADSGCGKSTFMRRLTSIFGGESKLLDIGRETNTLVSDMTTVICLDDYHKWDRTGRKSNPEWPDGITALHEACQKWDKMAQDVTDLKAGKTVDKPIYNHITGELDPDETVSPTPIVIFEGLHPMHDERVNAALDLSVYLDITDDVKF
;
A
#
# COMPACT_ATOMS: atom_id res chain seq x y z
N MET A 1 7.91 0.66 24.92
CA MET A 1 7.00 -0.12 25.76
C MET A 1 6.09 -0.90 24.79
N LEU A 2 6.41 -2.17 24.54
CA LEU A 2 5.62 -3.02 23.62
C LEU A 2 4.36 -3.49 24.37
N ALA A 3 3.19 -3.15 23.88
CA ALA A 3 1.95 -3.73 24.36
C ALA A 3 1.74 -5.09 23.67
N VAL A 4 1.81 -6.15 24.44
CA VAL A 4 1.48 -7.51 24.00
C VAL A 4 -0.03 -7.71 24.21
N TYR A 5 -0.79 -7.86 23.13
CA TYR A 5 -2.19 -8.22 23.21
C TYR A 5 -2.33 -9.75 23.09
N THR A 6 -2.79 -10.39 24.15
CA THR A 6 -3.19 -11.80 24.15
C THR A 6 -4.67 -11.89 23.79
N LEU A 7 -4.99 -12.55 22.69
CA LEU A 7 -6.36 -12.84 22.28
C LEU A 7 -6.78 -14.16 22.96
N SER A 8 -7.74 -14.11 23.89
CA SER A 8 -8.35 -15.28 24.49
C SER A 8 -9.65 -15.59 23.73
N VAL A 9 -9.72 -16.74 23.07
CA VAL A 9 -10.96 -17.24 22.47
C VAL A 9 -11.56 -18.23 23.44
N SER A 10 -12.73 -17.89 24.02
CA SER A 10 -13.49 -18.79 24.88
C SER A 10 -14.55 -19.53 24.07
N PHE A 11 -14.50 -20.86 24.04
CA PHE A 11 -15.60 -21.69 23.56
C PHE A 11 -16.53 -22.02 24.71
N ALA A 12 -17.83 -21.75 24.56
CA ALA A 12 -18.86 -22.22 25.49
C ALA A 12 -19.15 -23.69 25.24
N PRO A 13 -19.16 -24.56 26.27
CA PRO A 13 -19.61 -25.94 26.12
C PRO A 13 -21.13 -26.02 26.32
N GLY A 14 -21.82 -26.73 25.43
CA GLY A 14 -23.17 -27.21 25.68
C GLY A 14 -24.21 -26.92 24.62
N ALA A 15 -24.25 -27.75 23.58
CA ALA A 15 -25.48 -27.97 22.81
C ALA A 15 -25.74 -29.49 22.73
N SER A 16 -26.79 -29.92 23.39
CA SER A 16 -27.30 -31.31 23.34
C SER A 16 -27.84 -31.62 21.95
N VAL A 17 -27.37 -32.71 21.36
CA VAL A 17 -27.82 -33.19 20.04
C VAL A 17 -29.12 -33.98 20.25
N LEU A 18 -30.22 -33.53 19.64
CA LEU A 18 -31.43 -34.34 19.46
C LEU A 18 -31.30 -35.20 18.19
N PRO A 19 -31.67 -36.48 18.21
CA PRO A 19 -31.58 -37.35 17.05
C PRO A 19 -32.77 -37.10 16.11
N GLY A 20 -32.45 -36.74 14.85
CA GLY A 20 -33.46 -36.72 13.78
C GLY A 20 -33.47 -35.53 12.82
N SER A 21 -32.44 -34.76 12.69
CA SER A 21 -32.39 -33.70 11.69
C SER A 21 -31.47 -34.05 10.51
N ARG A 22 -32.04 -33.98 9.30
CA ARG A 22 -31.33 -34.05 8.01
C ARG A 22 -30.11 -33.15 8.07
N VAL A 23 -28.95 -33.73 7.84
CA VAL A 23 -27.70 -32.99 7.62
C VAL A 23 -27.84 -32.22 6.30
N VAL A 24 -28.24 -30.96 6.37
CA VAL A 24 -28.04 -30.03 5.30
C VAL A 24 -26.57 -29.62 5.41
N SER A 25 -25.75 -30.13 4.50
CA SER A 25 -24.37 -29.67 4.33
C SER A 25 -24.38 -28.17 4.00
N ARG A 26 -24.29 -27.35 5.02
CA ARG A 26 -23.95 -25.93 4.88
C ARG A 26 -22.43 -25.81 4.93
N ASN A 27 -21.78 -26.13 3.82
CA ASN A 27 -20.48 -25.56 3.49
C ASN A 27 -20.70 -24.10 3.04
N ALA A 28 -21.29 -23.30 3.90
CA ALA A 28 -21.07 -21.87 3.85
C ALA A 28 -19.72 -21.68 4.58
N ALA A 29 -18.62 -21.71 3.84
CA ALA A 29 -17.41 -21.06 4.29
C ALA A 29 -17.82 -19.63 4.63
N LEU A 30 -17.88 -19.31 5.92
CA LEU A 30 -17.84 -17.93 6.38
C LEU A 30 -16.45 -17.43 5.97
N SER A 31 -16.33 -16.95 4.73
CA SER A 31 -15.25 -16.05 4.37
C SER A 31 -15.49 -14.81 5.22
N MET A 32 -14.86 -14.75 6.38
CA MET A 32 -14.67 -13.47 7.05
C MET A 32 -13.89 -12.65 6.03
N GLU A 33 -14.58 -11.70 5.41
CA GLU A 33 -13.97 -10.70 4.54
C GLU A 33 -13.07 -9.85 5.45
N VAL A 34 -11.83 -10.27 5.59
CA VAL A 34 -10.83 -9.55 6.38
C VAL A 34 -10.49 -8.32 5.56
N LYS A 35 -10.95 -7.17 6.03
CA LYS A 35 -10.59 -5.89 5.40
C LYS A 35 -9.08 -5.70 5.47
N PRO A 36 -8.44 -5.31 4.38
CA PRO A 36 -7.02 -5.01 4.37
C PRO A 36 -6.64 -3.97 5.43
N VAL A 37 -5.51 -4.20 6.10
CA VAL A 37 -4.87 -3.20 6.94
C VAL A 37 -4.00 -2.33 6.04
N VAL A 38 -4.18 -1.02 6.10
CA VAL A 38 -3.46 -0.06 5.26
C VAL A 38 -2.42 0.69 6.08
N ILE A 39 -1.16 0.60 5.66
CA ILE A 39 -0.01 1.20 6.34
C ILE A 39 0.63 2.25 5.44
N GLY A 40 0.77 3.47 5.94
CA GLY A 40 1.55 4.53 5.29
C GLY A 40 2.99 4.53 5.80
N VAL A 41 3.98 4.51 4.90
CA VAL A 41 5.40 4.61 5.24
C VAL A 41 6.02 5.80 4.55
N ALA A 42 6.28 6.86 5.30
CA ALA A 42 6.97 8.06 4.83
C ALA A 42 8.45 8.03 5.17
N ALA A 43 9.27 8.53 4.27
CA ALA A 43 10.70 8.77 4.51
C ALA A 43 11.26 9.72 3.47
N ASP A 44 12.23 10.52 3.86
CA ASP A 44 13.02 11.31 2.92
C ASP A 44 13.81 10.42 1.95
N SER A 45 14.21 11.01 0.82
CA SER A 45 15.07 10.30 -0.14
C SER A 45 16.41 9.92 0.54
N GLY A 46 16.84 8.67 0.35
CA GLY A 46 18.09 8.19 0.91
C GLY A 46 18.03 7.68 2.37
N CYS A 47 16.90 7.85 3.08
CA CYS A 47 16.75 7.39 4.49
C CYS A 47 16.70 5.86 4.69
N GLY A 48 16.97 5.06 3.68
CA GLY A 48 16.95 3.61 3.82
C GLY A 48 15.54 2.98 3.74
N LYS A 49 14.55 3.71 3.22
CA LYS A 49 13.16 3.26 3.09
C LYS A 49 13.05 1.88 2.44
N SER A 50 13.72 1.63 1.32
CA SER A 50 13.70 0.32 0.63
C SER A 50 14.26 -0.83 1.50
N THR A 51 15.26 -0.55 2.34
CA THR A 51 15.78 -1.53 3.29
C THR A 51 14.79 -1.83 4.40
N PHE A 52 14.14 -0.78 4.93
CA PHE A 52 13.07 -0.93 5.92
C PHE A 52 11.90 -1.74 5.34
N MET A 53 11.45 -1.39 4.13
CA MET A 53 10.34 -2.07 3.45
C MET A 53 10.62 -3.56 3.24
N ARG A 54 11.83 -3.91 2.79
CA ARG A 54 12.23 -5.30 2.62
C ARG A 54 12.18 -6.09 3.93
N ARG A 55 12.62 -5.49 5.04
CA ARG A 55 12.54 -6.10 6.37
C ARG A 55 11.10 -6.20 6.88
N LEU A 56 10.31 -5.15 6.70
CA LEU A 56 8.91 -5.12 7.11
C LEU A 56 8.10 -6.21 6.39
N THR A 57 8.21 -6.30 5.06
CA THR A 57 7.51 -7.31 4.28
C THR A 57 7.94 -8.74 4.63
N SER A 58 9.23 -8.96 4.94
CA SER A 58 9.72 -10.28 5.37
C SER A 58 9.14 -10.74 6.72
N ILE A 59 8.76 -9.82 7.60
CA ILE A 59 8.11 -10.14 8.89
C ILE A 59 6.70 -10.70 8.66
N PHE A 60 5.98 -10.18 7.68
CA PHE A 60 4.62 -10.61 7.38
C PHE A 60 4.53 -11.94 6.61
N GLY A 61 5.66 -12.50 6.23
CA GLY A 61 5.77 -13.80 5.60
C GLY A 61 5.77 -13.74 4.07
N GLY A 62 6.77 -14.35 3.50
CA GLY A 62 6.94 -14.49 2.07
C GLY A 62 7.89 -13.47 1.46
N GLU A 63 8.50 -13.88 0.35
CA GLU A 63 9.32 -13.03 -0.48
C GLU A 63 8.41 -12.19 -1.40
N SER A 64 8.48 -10.88 -1.27
CA SER A 64 7.74 -9.98 -2.16
C SER A 64 8.36 -10.00 -3.55
N LYS A 65 7.50 -10.07 -4.57
CA LYS A 65 7.88 -10.05 -5.99
C LYS A 65 7.26 -8.83 -6.66
N LEU A 66 7.87 -8.39 -7.76
CA LEU A 66 7.24 -7.40 -8.63
C LEU A 66 5.90 -7.96 -9.16
N LEU A 67 4.88 -7.12 -9.21
CA LEU A 67 3.55 -7.52 -9.67
C LEU A 67 3.58 -8.02 -11.11
N ASP A 68 4.34 -7.35 -11.97
CA ASP A 68 4.56 -7.75 -13.36
C ASP A 68 6.05 -7.70 -13.71
N ILE A 69 6.68 -8.88 -13.88
CA ILE A 69 8.11 -8.99 -14.19
C ILE A 69 8.43 -8.47 -15.60
N GLY A 70 7.43 -8.41 -16.49
CA GLY A 70 7.58 -7.94 -17.88
C GLY A 70 7.50 -6.43 -18.05
N ARG A 71 7.20 -5.69 -16.97
CA ARG A 71 7.00 -4.23 -17.00
C ARG A 71 7.83 -3.55 -15.90
N GLU A 72 8.12 -2.27 -16.12
CA GLU A 72 8.70 -1.41 -15.08
C GLU A 72 7.63 -1.04 -14.05
N THR A 73 7.34 -1.96 -13.15
CA THR A 73 6.43 -1.73 -12.03
C THR A 73 7.21 -1.52 -10.73
N ASN A 74 6.72 -0.63 -9.87
CA ASN A 74 7.22 -0.44 -8.51
C ASN A 74 6.37 -1.18 -7.48
N THR A 75 5.33 -1.89 -7.91
CA THR A 75 4.42 -2.61 -7.02
C THR A 75 5.00 -3.98 -6.66
N LEU A 76 5.17 -4.21 -5.36
CA LEU A 76 5.63 -5.49 -4.84
C LEU A 76 4.44 -6.24 -4.22
N VAL A 77 4.34 -7.53 -4.52
CA VAL A 77 3.27 -8.39 -4.00
C VAL A 77 3.82 -9.67 -3.37
N SER A 78 3.13 -10.13 -2.33
CA SER A 78 3.26 -11.45 -1.73
C SER A 78 1.88 -11.94 -1.32
N ASP A 79 1.77 -13.12 -0.72
CA ASP A 79 0.48 -13.63 -0.21
C ASP A 79 -0.11 -12.74 0.89
N MET A 80 0.71 -11.99 1.60
CA MET A 80 0.31 -11.19 2.74
C MET A 80 0.39 -9.68 2.50
N THR A 81 1.24 -9.23 1.59
CA THR A 81 1.52 -7.80 1.42
C THR A 81 1.43 -7.35 -0.03
N THR A 82 0.80 -6.20 -0.23
CA THR A 82 0.89 -5.39 -1.46
C THR A 82 1.56 -4.07 -1.11
N VAL A 83 2.70 -3.78 -1.74
CA VAL A 83 3.45 -2.53 -1.53
C VAL A 83 3.31 -1.65 -2.75
N ILE A 84 2.83 -0.44 -2.55
CA ILE A 84 2.57 0.56 -3.58
C ILE A 84 3.51 1.74 -3.37
N CYS A 85 4.30 2.05 -4.39
CA CYS A 85 5.16 3.22 -4.43
C CYS A 85 4.34 4.45 -4.85
N LEU A 86 4.42 5.52 -4.07
CA LEU A 86 3.68 6.76 -4.37
C LEU A 86 4.26 7.55 -5.55
N ASP A 87 5.50 7.29 -5.93
CA ASP A 87 6.09 7.91 -7.11
C ASP A 87 5.33 7.54 -8.40
N ASP A 88 4.58 6.43 -8.40
CA ASP A 88 3.71 6.06 -9.51
C ASP A 88 2.55 7.05 -9.75
N TYR A 89 2.17 7.83 -8.74
CA TYR A 89 1.07 8.80 -8.85
C TYR A 89 1.49 10.18 -9.38
N HIS A 90 2.62 10.28 -10.08
CA HIS A 90 3.01 11.54 -10.73
C HIS A 90 1.99 11.98 -11.78
N LYS A 91 1.67 13.31 -11.78
CA LYS A 91 0.79 13.93 -12.80
C LYS A 91 1.46 14.03 -14.16
N TRP A 92 2.75 14.30 -14.16
CA TRP A 92 3.52 14.57 -15.37
C TRP A 92 4.72 13.65 -15.45
N ASP A 93 5.09 13.28 -16.65
CA ASP A 93 6.33 12.64 -16.97
C ASP A 93 7.54 13.58 -16.70
N ARG A 94 8.75 13.08 -16.91
CA ARG A 94 9.98 13.85 -16.69
C ARG A 94 10.06 15.09 -17.58
N THR A 95 9.59 15.00 -18.82
CA THR A 95 9.58 16.10 -19.78
C THR A 95 8.50 17.12 -19.43
N GLY A 96 7.30 16.65 -19.12
CA GLY A 96 6.18 17.50 -18.73
C GLY A 96 6.46 18.32 -17.46
N ARG A 97 7.22 17.76 -16.49
CA ARG A 97 7.64 18.55 -15.32
C ARG A 97 8.61 19.68 -15.65
N LYS A 98 9.50 19.50 -16.64
CA LYS A 98 10.49 20.50 -17.05
C LYS A 98 9.90 21.60 -17.91
N SER A 99 8.85 21.29 -18.68
CA SER A 99 8.23 22.20 -19.63
C SER A 99 6.80 22.58 -19.26
N ASN A 100 6.45 22.51 -17.98
CA ASN A 100 5.10 22.80 -17.50
C ASN A 100 4.82 24.30 -17.55
N PRO A 101 3.76 24.74 -18.27
CA PRO A 101 3.42 26.17 -18.36
C PRO A 101 3.09 26.85 -17.03
N GLU A 102 2.56 26.07 -16.06
CA GLU A 102 2.24 26.55 -14.71
C GLU A 102 3.51 26.75 -13.85
N TRP A 103 4.62 26.15 -14.27
CA TRP A 103 5.90 26.17 -13.58
C TRP A 103 7.03 26.49 -14.57
N PRO A 104 7.23 27.77 -14.94
CA PRO A 104 8.17 28.16 -16.00
C PRO A 104 9.62 27.72 -15.76
N ASP A 105 10.04 27.62 -14.50
CA ASP A 105 11.37 27.15 -14.08
C ASP A 105 11.43 25.62 -13.90
N GLY A 106 10.34 24.92 -14.28
CA GLY A 106 10.16 23.50 -14.02
C GLY A 106 9.71 23.20 -12.59
N ILE A 107 9.24 22.00 -12.38
CA ILE A 107 8.80 21.50 -11.05
C ILE A 107 9.54 20.21 -10.71
N THR A 108 10.05 20.11 -9.49
CA THR A 108 10.69 18.88 -9.03
C THR A 108 9.66 17.76 -8.77
N ALA A 109 10.03 16.52 -9.03
CA ALA A 109 9.20 15.34 -8.71
C ALA A 109 8.84 15.24 -7.21
N LEU A 110 9.63 15.88 -6.36
CA LEU A 110 9.41 15.85 -4.90
C LEU A 110 8.31 16.83 -4.45
N HIS A 111 7.87 17.74 -5.36
CA HIS A 111 6.86 18.72 -5.01
C HIS A 111 5.46 18.07 -4.98
N GLU A 112 4.69 18.38 -3.96
CA GLU A 112 3.35 17.84 -3.74
C GLU A 112 2.38 18.06 -4.90
N ALA A 113 2.51 19.21 -5.62
CA ALA A 113 1.70 19.51 -6.80
C ALA A 113 1.90 18.52 -7.95
N CYS A 114 2.97 17.74 -7.95
CA CYS A 114 3.24 16.69 -8.93
C CYS A 114 2.39 15.42 -8.72
N GLN A 115 1.64 15.31 -7.64
CA GLN A 115 0.92 14.09 -7.30
C GLN A 115 -0.55 14.10 -7.77
N LYS A 116 -1.05 12.94 -8.18
CA LYS A 116 -2.47 12.69 -8.50
C LYS A 116 -3.24 12.35 -7.21
N TRP A 117 -3.43 13.34 -6.33
CA TRP A 117 -4.04 13.13 -5.01
C TRP A 117 -5.41 12.49 -5.05
N ASP A 118 -6.28 12.89 -5.99
CA ASP A 118 -7.62 12.33 -6.12
C ASP A 118 -7.59 10.84 -6.47
N LYS A 119 -6.71 10.45 -7.39
CA LYS A 119 -6.51 9.04 -7.76
C LYS A 119 -5.94 8.25 -6.59
N MET A 120 -4.94 8.78 -5.90
CA MET A 120 -4.32 8.15 -4.73
C MET A 120 -5.35 7.92 -3.61
N ALA A 121 -6.16 8.94 -3.29
CA ALA A 121 -7.20 8.84 -2.27
C ALA A 121 -8.29 7.82 -2.65
N GLN A 122 -8.67 7.76 -3.93
CA GLN A 122 -9.61 6.77 -4.42
C GLN A 122 -9.02 5.36 -4.31
N ASP A 123 -7.80 5.14 -4.77
CA ASP A 123 -7.15 3.83 -4.77
C ASP A 123 -6.95 3.29 -3.34
N VAL A 124 -6.45 4.13 -2.42
CA VAL A 124 -6.27 3.69 -1.03
C VAL A 124 -7.60 3.31 -0.37
N THR A 125 -8.66 4.06 -0.67
CA THR A 125 -10.00 3.78 -0.15
C THR A 125 -10.57 2.48 -0.71
N ASP A 126 -10.43 2.26 -2.01
CA ASP A 126 -10.93 1.05 -2.68
C ASP A 126 -10.13 -0.18 -2.26
N LEU A 127 -8.80 -0.10 -2.18
CA LEU A 127 -7.97 -1.19 -1.66
C LEU A 127 -8.32 -1.53 -0.21
N LYS A 128 -8.53 -0.53 0.65
CA LYS A 128 -9.00 -0.74 2.02
C LYS A 128 -10.37 -1.42 2.09
N ALA A 129 -11.21 -1.17 1.10
CA ALA A 129 -12.51 -1.84 0.96
C ALA A 129 -12.41 -3.24 0.34
N GLY A 130 -11.22 -3.76 0.06
CA GLY A 130 -11.01 -5.06 -0.57
C GLY A 130 -11.20 -5.08 -2.09
N LYS A 131 -11.27 -3.91 -2.74
CA LYS A 131 -11.47 -3.81 -4.18
C LYS A 131 -10.14 -3.74 -4.92
N THR A 132 -10.15 -4.29 -6.13
CA THR A 132 -9.06 -4.14 -7.10
C THR A 132 -9.09 -2.74 -7.71
N VAL A 133 -7.92 -2.17 -7.99
CA VAL A 133 -7.76 -0.84 -8.60
C VAL A 133 -6.84 -0.91 -9.81
N ASP A 134 -7.02 0.03 -10.73
CA ASP A 134 -6.07 0.26 -11.83
C ASP A 134 -5.17 1.44 -11.44
N LYS A 135 -3.96 1.12 -10.98
CA LYS A 135 -2.97 2.06 -10.46
C LYS A 135 -2.08 2.60 -11.57
N PRO A 136 -1.77 3.91 -11.62
CA PRO A 136 -0.79 4.45 -12.57
C PRO A 136 0.60 3.85 -12.33
N ILE A 137 1.45 3.91 -13.34
CA ILE A 137 2.87 3.56 -13.28
C ILE A 137 3.70 4.75 -13.75
N TYR A 138 4.72 5.09 -12.97
CA TYR A 138 5.80 5.96 -13.39
C TYR A 138 7.08 5.15 -13.67
N ASN A 139 7.50 5.12 -14.91
CA ASN A 139 8.69 4.42 -15.33
C ASN A 139 9.94 5.24 -14.97
N HIS A 140 10.71 4.80 -13.98
CA HIS A 140 11.89 5.53 -13.51
C HIS A 140 13.05 5.51 -14.53
N ILE A 141 13.10 4.54 -15.42
CA ILE A 141 14.15 4.41 -16.43
C ILE A 141 13.92 5.45 -17.54
N THR A 142 12.75 5.40 -18.18
CA THR A 142 12.42 6.32 -19.28
C THR A 142 12.00 7.69 -18.77
N GLY A 143 11.39 7.75 -17.61
CA GLY A 143 10.79 8.95 -17.02
C GLY A 143 9.41 9.25 -17.58
N GLU A 144 8.76 8.28 -18.18
CA GLU A 144 7.43 8.37 -18.78
C GLU A 144 6.34 7.81 -17.86
N LEU A 145 5.09 8.10 -18.17
CA LEU A 145 3.93 7.48 -17.55
C LEU A 145 3.53 6.28 -18.40
N ASP A 146 3.69 5.08 -17.84
CA ASP A 146 3.27 3.85 -18.49
C ASP A 146 1.75 3.62 -18.31
N PRO A 147 1.14 2.71 -19.09
CA PRO A 147 -0.24 2.29 -18.88
C PRO A 147 -0.46 1.75 -17.46
N ASP A 148 -1.65 2.04 -16.90
CA ASP A 148 -2.03 1.59 -15.57
C ASP A 148 -1.88 0.07 -15.39
N GLU A 149 -1.64 -0.36 -14.16
CA GLU A 149 -1.60 -1.77 -13.77
C GLU A 149 -2.73 -2.10 -12.80
N THR A 150 -3.28 -3.30 -12.94
CA THR A 150 -4.35 -3.79 -12.07
C THR A 150 -3.75 -4.37 -10.78
N VAL A 151 -4.10 -3.80 -9.64
CA VAL A 151 -3.61 -4.18 -8.31
C VAL A 151 -4.77 -4.68 -7.45
N SER A 152 -4.64 -5.90 -6.94
CA SER A 152 -5.58 -6.47 -5.96
C SER A 152 -5.01 -6.34 -4.54
N PRO A 153 -5.82 -6.02 -3.53
CA PRO A 153 -5.35 -5.92 -2.17
C PRO A 153 -5.05 -7.31 -1.60
N THR A 154 -4.01 -7.37 -0.79
CA THR A 154 -3.70 -8.47 0.12
C THR A 154 -4.12 -8.09 1.54
N PRO A 155 -4.03 -8.97 2.56
CA PRO A 155 -4.36 -8.63 3.94
C PRO A 155 -3.67 -7.36 4.49
N ILE A 156 -2.49 -7.02 3.95
CA ILE A 156 -1.75 -5.82 4.33
C ILE A 156 -1.40 -5.05 3.05
N VAL A 157 -1.83 -3.80 2.97
CA VAL A 157 -1.49 -2.87 1.88
C VAL A 157 -0.59 -1.78 2.44
N ILE A 158 0.54 -1.55 1.80
CA ILE A 158 1.53 -0.58 2.25
C ILE A 158 1.68 0.49 1.18
N PHE A 159 1.38 1.73 1.52
CA PHE A 159 1.67 2.91 0.70
C PHE A 159 2.98 3.53 1.18
N GLU A 160 4.00 3.55 0.34
CA GLU A 160 5.32 4.05 0.69
C GLU A 160 5.77 5.17 -0.24
N GLY A 161 6.43 6.18 0.31
CA GLY A 161 6.94 7.31 -0.46
C GLY A 161 7.31 8.51 0.40
N LEU A 162 7.37 9.69 -0.24
CA LEU A 162 7.66 10.94 0.46
C LEU A 162 6.43 11.47 1.22
N HIS A 163 5.24 11.37 0.62
CA HIS A 163 4.06 12.11 1.06
C HIS A 163 2.81 11.24 1.34
N PRO A 164 2.89 10.01 1.88
CA PRO A 164 1.71 9.16 2.09
C PRO A 164 0.71 9.74 3.09
N MET A 165 1.11 10.72 3.91
CA MET A 165 0.28 11.35 4.94
C MET A 165 -0.10 12.79 4.61
N HIS A 166 0.24 13.28 3.40
CA HIS A 166 0.04 14.69 3.03
C HIS A 166 -1.45 15.02 2.77
N ASP A 167 -2.12 14.20 1.97
CA ASP A 167 -3.55 14.38 1.67
C ASP A 167 -4.39 13.81 2.81
N GLU A 168 -5.32 14.62 3.36
CA GLU A 168 -6.15 14.22 4.48
C GLU A 168 -7.00 12.99 4.19
N ARG A 169 -7.45 12.80 2.95
CA ARG A 169 -8.27 11.65 2.53
C ARG A 169 -7.44 10.38 2.52
N VAL A 170 -6.20 10.45 2.03
CA VAL A 170 -5.25 9.34 2.07
C VAL A 170 -4.92 9.02 3.53
N ASN A 171 -4.56 10.02 4.31
CA ASN A 171 -4.19 9.86 5.72
C ASN A 171 -5.34 9.24 6.55
N ALA A 172 -6.59 9.65 6.31
CA ALA A 172 -7.76 9.08 6.98
C ALA A 172 -8.01 7.60 6.64
N ALA A 173 -7.51 7.12 5.50
CA ALA A 173 -7.61 5.73 5.10
C ALA A 173 -6.53 4.84 5.73
N LEU A 174 -5.44 5.40 6.25
CA LEU A 174 -4.36 4.65 6.88
C LEU A 174 -4.79 4.13 8.26
N ASP A 175 -4.48 2.88 8.57
CA ASP A 175 -4.64 2.27 9.91
C ASP A 175 -3.39 2.47 10.76
N LEU A 176 -2.23 2.60 10.11
CA LEU A 176 -0.94 2.87 10.75
C LEU A 176 -0.11 3.79 9.87
N SER A 177 0.50 4.78 10.50
CA SER A 177 1.45 5.70 9.85
C SER A 177 2.83 5.53 10.47
N VAL A 178 3.83 5.34 9.62
CA VAL A 178 5.24 5.19 9.99
C VAL A 178 6.05 6.27 9.30
N TYR A 179 6.79 7.06 10.05
CA TYR A 179 7.75 8.01 9.51
C TYR A 179 9.17 7.53 9.86
N LEU A 180 9.99 7.34 8.83
CA LEU A 180 11.39 6.99 8.99
C LEU A 180 12.24 8.25 8.95
N ASP A 181 12.87 8.56 10.05
CA ASP A 181 13.83 9.65 10.15
C ASP A 181 15.22 9.10 10.45
N ILE A 182 16.21 9.79 9.97
CA ILE A 182 17.62 9.55 10.27
C ILE A 182 18.24 10.82 10.83
N THR A 183 19.21 10.65 11.70
CA THR A 183 19.92 11.78 12.30
C THR A 183 20.71 12.57 11.24
N ASP A 184 20.87 13.87 11.43
CA ASP A 184 21.50 14.77 10.45
C ASP A 184 22.94 14.39 10.13
N ASP A 185 23.67 13.76 11.05
CA ASP A 185 25.02 13.23 10.85
C ASP A 185 25.08 12.02 9.88
N VAL A 186 23.94 11.43 9.54
CA VAL A 186 23.83 10.31 8.59
C VAL A 186 23.25 10.76 7.24
N LYS A 187 22.67 11.98 7.16
CA LYS A 187 22.06 12.51 5.92
C LYS A 187 23.09 13.01 4.89
N PHE A 188 24.37 13.16 5.26
CA PHE A 188 25.44 13.75 4.44
C PHE A 188 26.71 12.91 4.41
#